data_6d46df40312c89087f2931ba2ba6e7db
#
_entry.id   6d46df40312c89087f2931ba2ba6e7db
#
_cell.length_a   1.000
_cell.length_b   1.000
_cell.length_c   1.000
_cell.angle_alpha   90.00
_cell.angle_beta   90.00
_cell.angle_gamma   90.00
#
_symmetry.space_group_name_H-M   'P 1'
#
loop_
_entity.id
_entity.type
_entity.pdbx_description
1 polymer ?
#
loop_
_entity_poly.entity_id
_entity_poly.type
_entity_poly.pdbx_seq_one_letter_code
_entity_poly.pdbx_strand_id
1 'polypeptide(L)'
;MARLLMKNASHIVTCDPSDTVYTDSNLLMEDGVITYIGPEEQQAEEVIDAAGCIIYPGLINTHHHLYQTFSRNLPQVQNLELFDWLKALYEIWKNLDSQVIYHSSVTGMGELMKNGCTTCFDHHYVFPQGQAEGLLDAQFAAAEDLGIRMYASRGSMDLSKKDGGLPPDSVVQTVDEILRDCQRAVETYHDPSRFSMRMVALAPCSPFSVSEELLRQSAILARDLGVRLHTHLCETKDEERFVRERCGMRPLEYMESLGWIGPDVWYAHGIHFNGEELRRLAETGTGVAHCPISNMKLRSGVCRVPEMLELGVPVGLAVDGSASNDGSNLLEELRVAYLLHRLQSSEKAPSGYDVLKIATVGSAKILGRDDIGSLEVGKAGDLFAIDTRRLELVGADLDPKSLLGTVGWKGPVDYTVVNGRVTVRHGKLVNLDEEKAAREAAALVRDYLAR
;
A
#
# COMPACT_ATOMS: atom_id res chain seq x y z
N MET A 1 11.49 1.37 29.71
CA MET A 1 10.52 0.75 28.76
C MET A 1 9.40 1.73 28.53
N ALA A 2 9.17 2.13 27.30
CA ALA A 2 8.07 3.04 26.98
C ALA A 2 6.74 2.25 26.97
N ARG A 3 5.81 2.62 27.82
CA ARG A 3 4.49 1.96 27.92
C ARG A 3 3.39 2.92 27.51
N LEU A 4 2.58 2.51 26.54
CA LEU A 4 1.39 3.23 26.07
C LEU A 4 0.13 2.37 26.34
N LEU A 5 -0.83 2.96 27.01
CA LEU A 5 -2.11 2.32 27.34
C LEU A 5 -3.26 3.03 26.58
N MET A 6 -3.98 2.28 25.74
CA MET A 6 -5.31 2.66 25.27
C MET A 6 -6.33 2.13 26.28
N LYS A 7 -6.94 3.03 27.07
CA LYS A 7 -7.83 2.67 28.20
C LYS A 7 -9.28 2.85 27.82
N ASN A 8 -10.17 1.97 28.33
CA ASN A 8 -11.62 2.07 28.23
C ASN A 8 -12.19 2.02 26.79
N ALA A 9 -11.52 1.35 25.86
CA ALA A 9 -12.05 1.22 24.51
C ALA A 9 -13.42 0.52 24.51
N SER A 10 -14.42 1.09 23.82
CA SER A 10 -15.74 0.46 23.71
C SER A 10 -15.66 -0.90 23.00
N HIS A 11 -14.84 -0.96 21.94
CA HIS A 11 -14.53 -2.21 21.25
C HIS A 11 -13.07 -2.24 20.81
N ILE A 12 -12.48 -3.44 20.81
CA ILE A 12 -11.19 -3.71 20.17
C ILE A 12 -11.43 -4.85 19.16
N VAL A 13 -11.41 -4.52 17.89
CA VAL A 13 -11.55 -5.48 16.79
C VAL A 13 -10.15 -5.99 16.44
N THR A 14 -9.87 -7.27 16.63
CA THR A 14 -8.50 -7.78 16.58
C THR A 14 -8.03 -8.21 15.21
N CYS A 15 -8.93 -8.68 14.34
CA CYS A 15 -8.60 -9.40 13.11
C CYS A 15 -7.67 -10.62 13.36
N ASP A 16 -7.70 -11.20 14.55
CA ASP A 16 -7.00 -12.42 14.90
C ASP A 16 -7.66 -13.65 14.22
N PRO A 17 -7.04 -14.85 14.26
CA PRO A 17 -7.62 -16.07 13.66
C PRO A 17 -8.98 -16.48 14.23
N SER A 18 -9.33 -15.99 15.43
CA SER A 18 -10.62 -16.27 16.11
C SER A 18 -11.67 -15.18 15.86
N ASP A 19 -11.32 -14.12 15.10
CA ASP A 19 -12.18 -12.95 14.87
C ASP A 19 -12.69 -12.29 16.16
N THR A 20 -11.81 -12.23 17.17
CA THR A 20 -12.13 -11.76 18.51
C THR A 20 -12.50 -10.27 18.53
N VAL A 21 -13.51 -9.91 19.31
CA VAL A 21 -13.83 -8.52 19.65
C VAL A 21 -13.90 -8.41 21.16
N TYR A 22 -13.03 -7.57 21.73
CA TYR A 22 -13.12 -7.22 23.15
C TYR A 22 -14.06 -6.02 23.32
N THR A 23 -14.84 -5.99 24.38
CA THR A 23 -15.70 -4.88 24.77
C THR A 23 -15.23 -4.29 26.08
N ASP A 24 -15.39 -2.97 26.26
CA ASP A 24 -15.04 -2.24 27.50
C ASP A 24 -13.66 -2.65 28.03
N SER A 25 -12.67 -2.61 27.16
CA SER A 25 -11.35 -3.22 27.40
C SER A 25 -10.20 -2.25 27.17
N ASN A 26 -9.03 -2.67 27.63
CA ASN A 26 -7.76 -1.94 27.58
C ASN A 26 -6.79 -2.67 26.67
N LEU A 27 -5.90 -1.91 26.00
CA LEU A 27 -4.80 -2.44 25.20
C LEU A 27 -3.51 -1.76 25.67
N LEU A 28 -2.54 -2.56 26.14
CA LEU A 28 -1.22 -2.09 26.58
C LEU A 28 -0.15 -2.49 25.57
N MET A 29 0.71 -1.54 25.27
CA MET A 29 1.92 -1.74 24.49
C MET A 29 3.16 -1.38 25.33
N GLU A 30 4.20 -2.21 25.24
CA GLU A 30 5.51 -1.99 25.88
C GLU A 30 6.62 -2.09 24.82
N ASP A 31 7.44 -1.05 24.70
CA ASP A 31 8.52 -0.95 23.72
C ASP A 31 8.06 -1.30 22.27
N GLY A 32 6.85 -0.89 21.91
CA GLY A 32 6.29 -1.10 20.57
C GLY A 32 5.52 -2.41 20.37
N VAL A 33 5.48 -3.29 21.38
CA VAL A 33 4.83 -4.60 21.29
C VAL A 33 3.56 -4.62 22.14
N ILE A 34 2.48 -5.22 21.66
CA ILE A 34 1.25 -5.44 22.44
C ILE A 34 1.54 -6.49 23.51
N THR A 35 1.35 -6.14 24.78
CA THR A 35 1.62 -7.02 25.92
C THR A 35 0.35 -7.44 26.67
N TYR A 36 -0.76 -6.70 26.49
CA TYR A 36 -2.04 -7.02 27.12
C TYR A 36 -3.23 -6.50 26.30
N ILE A 37 -4.30 -7.29 26.24
CA ILE A 37 -5.63 -6.89 25.77
C ILE A 37 -6.66 -7.51 26.70
N GLY A 38 -7.53 -6.70 27.33
CA GLY A 38 -8.57 -7.19 28.23
C GLY A 38 -9.11 -6.11 29.15
N PRO A 39 -10.05 -6.50 30.09
CA PRO A 39 -10.75 -5.56 30.94
C PRO A 39 -9.97 -5.11 32.18
N GLU A 40 -8.87 -5.78 32.53
CA GLU A 40 -8.14 -5.49 33.77
C GLU A 40 -7.39 -4.16 33.67
N GLU A 41 -7.32 -3.44 34.78
CA GLU A 41 -6.56 -2.18 34.87
C GLU A 41 -5.06 -2.41 34.67
N GLN A 42 -4.46 -1.58 33.84
CA GLN A 42 -3.04 -1.56 33.56
C GLN A 42 -2.46 -0.19 33.89
N GLN A 43 -1.15 -0.12 34.09
CA GLN A 43 -0.42 1.13 34.33
C GLN A 43 0.54 1.39 33.17
N ALA A 44 0.66 2.64 32.74
CA ALA A 44 1.60 3.08 31.71
C ALA A 44 2.04 4.53 31.97
N GLU A 45 3.18 4.91 31.38
CA GLU A 45 3.66 6.30 31.43
C GLU A 45 2.78 7.22 30.55
N GLU A 46 2.30 6.70 29.40
CA GLU A 46 1.36 7.39 28.54
C GLU A 46 0.03 6.66 28.53
N VAL A 47 -1.05 7.39 28.81
CA VAL A 47 -2.40 6.85 28.83
C VAL A 47 -3.29 7.67 27.91
N ILE A 48 -3.98 7.00 26.98
CA ILE A 48 -5.02 7.57 26.14
C ILE A 48 -6.36 6.99 26.59
N ASP A 49 -7.28 7.86 27.01
CA ASP A 49 -8.65 7.45 27.28
C ASP A 49 -9.38 7.26 25.93
N ALA A 50 -9.63 6.01 25.60
CA ALA A 50 -10.32 5.58 24.38
C ALA A 50 -11.81 5.32 24.62
N ALA A 51 -12.41 5.88 25.68
CA ALA A 51 -13.83 5.74 25.96
C ALA A 51 -14.67 6.19 24.75
N GLY A 52 -15.58 5.30 24.29
CA GLY A 52 -16.38 5.51 23.08
C GLY A 52 -15.63 5.27 21.75
N CYS A 53 -14.37 4.88 21.80
CA CYS A 53 -13.64 4.53 20.60
C CYS A 53 -13.76 3.03 20.27
N ILE A 54 -13.75 2.74 18.98
CA ILE A 54 -13.41 1.42 18.45
C ILE A 54 -11.94 1.45 18.03
N ILE A 55 -11.16 0.45 18.45
CA ILE A 55 -9.78 0.25 18.07
C ILE A 55 -9.70 -0.85 17.02
N TYR A 56 -8.96 -0.60 15.94
CA TYR A 56 -8.70 -1.51 14.84
C TYR A 56 -7.20 -1.72 14.66
N PRO A 57 -6.76 -2.85 14.06
CA PRO A 57 -5.39 -3.01 13.60
C PRO A 57 -5.05 -1.92 12.58
N GLY A 58 -3.83 -1.43 12.62
CA GLY A 58 -3.34 -0.48 11.63
C GLY A 58 -3.52 -1.00 10.20
N LEU A 59 -4.04 -0.17 9.32
CA LEU A 59 -4.19 -0.50 7.92
C LEU A 59 -2.82 -0.60 7.23
N ILE A 60 -2.71 -1.50 6.27
CA ILE A 60 -1.48 -1.80 5.55
C ILE A 60 -1.72 -1.58 4.06
N ASN A 61 -1.12 -0.54 3.50
CA ASN A 61 -1.18 -0.24 2.08
C ASN A 61 -0.14 -1.03 1.31
N THR A 62 -0.57 -1.83 0.31
CA THR A 62 0.29 -2.81 -0.37
C THR A 62 0.74 -2.40 -1.76
N HIS A 63 0.33 -1.21 -2.22
CA HIS A 63 0.75 -0.62 -3.49
C HIS A 63 0.47 0.88 -3.50
N HIS A 64 1.46 1.67 -3.83
CA HIS A 64 1.39 3.12 -3.99
C HIS A 64 2.43 3.61 -4.99
N HIS A 65 2.27 4.85 -5.44
CA HIS A 65 3.27 5.65 -6.17
C HIS A 65 3.29 7.05 -5.54
N LEU A 66 4.03 7.21 -4.44
CA LEU A 66 4.01 8.43 -3.61
C LEU A 66 4.34 9.70 -4.41
N TYR A 67 5.22 9.60 -5.40
CA TYR A 67 5.56 10.76 -6.25
C TYR A 67 4.37 11.27 -7.08
N GLN A 68 3.36 10.45 -7.33
CA GLN A 68 2.17 10.82 -8.09
C GLN A 68 1.25 11.79 -7.32
N THR A 69 1.43 11.95 -6.00
CA THR A 69 0.66 12.88 -5.17
C THR A 69 0.71 14.31 -5.72
N PHE A 70 1.81 14.69 -6.38
CA PHE A 70 1.99 16.02 -6.97
C PHE A 70 1.47 16.15 -8.41
N SER A 71 0.91 15.08 -8.97
CA SER A 71 0.29 15.07 -10.30
C SER A 71 -1.16 14.55 -10.28
N ARG A 72 -1.82 14.59 -9.12
CA ARG A 72 -3.24 14.23 -8.97
C ARG A 72 -4.17 15.33 -9.49
N ASN A 73 -5.38 14.95 -9.86
CA ASN A 73 -6.46 15.83 -10.30
C ASN A 73 -6.07 16.76 -11.47
N LEU A 74 -5.22 16.30 -12.39
CA LEU A 74 -4.84 17.05 -13.57
C LEU A 74 -5.95 16.96 -14.64
N PRO A 75 -6.52 18.10 -15.12
CA PRO A 75 -7.67 18.08 -16.04
C PRO A 75 -7.41 17.28 -17.33
N GLN A 76 -6.19 17.29 -17.85
CA GLN A 76 -5.83 16.68 -19.11
C GLN A 76 -5.77 15.14 -19.06
N VAL A 77 -5.78 14.52 -17.86
CA VAL A 77 -5.65 13.05 -17.72
C VAL A 77 -6.86 12.37 -17.08
N GLN A 78 -7.88 13.13 -16.66
CA GLN A 78 -9.01 12.61 -15.87
C GLN A 78 -9.80 11.51 -16.56
N ASN A 79 -9.88 11.51 -17.89
CA ASN A 79 -10.66 10.55 -18.68
C ASN A 79 -9.79 9.67 -19.59
N LEU A 80 -8.49 9.60 -19.35
CA LEU A 80 -7.59 8.75 -20.13
C LEU A 80 -7.55 7.32 -19.57
N GLU A 81 -7.46 6.34 -20.46
CA GLU A 81 -7.15 4.96 -20.12
C GLU A 81 -5.63 4.80 -19.92
N LEU A 82 -5.19 3.73 -19.26
CA LEU A 82 -3.85 3.52 -18.72
C LEU A 82 -2.70 3.95 -19.66
N PHE A 83 -2.67 3.48 -20.91
CA PHE A 83 -1.53 3.71 -21.78
C PHE A 83 -1.39 5.18 -22.23
N ASP A 84 -2.49 5.84 -22.52
CA ASP A 84 -2.47 7.26 -22.89
C ASP A 84 -2.28 8.14 -21.64
N TRP A 85 -2.80 7.72 -20.49
CA TRP A 85 -2.57 8.33 -19.20
C TRP A 85 -1.06 8.30 -18.83
N LEU A 86 -0.40 7.14 -18.96
CA LEU A 86 1.05 6.99 -18.73
C LEU A 86 1.87 7.90 -19.64
N LYS A 87 1.58 7.90 -20.97
CA LYS A 87 2.31 8.74 -21.94
C LYS A 87 2.24 10.22 -21.57
N ALA A 88 1.06 10.71 -21.14
CA ALA A 88 0.89 12.10 -20.73
C ALA A 88 1.66 12.42 -19.44
N LEU A 89 1.65 11.52 -18.47
CA LEU A 89 2.26 11.75 -17.16
C LEU A 89 3.76 11.56 -17.14
N TYR A 90 4.34 10.71 -17.99
CA TYR A 90 5.80 10.62 -18.11
C TYR A 90 6.44 11.96 -18.49
N GLU A 91 5.75 12.83 -19.21
CA GLU A 91 6.24 14.18 -19.54
C GLU A 91 6.37 15.09 -18.31
N ILE A 92 5.62 14.81 -17.25
CA ILE A 92 5.73 15.47 -15.95
C ILE A 92 6.76 14.73 -15.09
N TRP A 93 6.65 13.42 -14.98
CA TRP A 93 7.46 12.60 -14.06
C TRP A 93 8.96 12.55 -14.45
N LYS A 94 9.33 12.85 -15.69
CA LYS A 94 10.73 13.02 -16.07
C LYS A 94 11.46 14.16 -15.33
N ASN A 95 10.71 15.04 -14.65
CA ASN A 95 11.23 16.17 -13.89
C ASN A 95 11.32 15.88 -12.36
N LEU A 96 11.16 14.61 -11.93
CA LEU A 96 11.29 14.22 -10.52
C LEU A 96 12.72 14.47 -10.02
N ASP A 97 12.80 15.01 -8.81
CA ASP A 97 14.05 15.17 -8.05
C ASP A 97 13.81 14.80 -6.57
N SER A 98 14.86 14.77 -5.76
CA SER A 98 14.78 14.35 -4.35
C SER A 98 13.85 15.23 -3.51
N GLN A 99 13.71 16.53 -3.84
CA GLN A 99 12.81 17.43 -3.12
C GLN A 99 11.36 17.11 -3.43
N VAL A 100 11.04 16.87 -4.71
CA VAL A 100 9.70 16.46 -5.14
C VAL A 100 9.33 15.12 -4.49
N ILE A 101 10.27 14.15 -4.48
CA ILE A 101 10.03 12.84 -3.85
C ILE A 101 9.82 12.97 -2.35
N TYR A 102 10.64 13.72 -1.63
CA TYR A 102 10.47 13.91 -0.18
C TYR A 102 9.10 14.51 0.15
N HIS A 103 8.76 15.66 -0.44
CA HIS A 103 7.53 16.36 -0.11
C HIS A 103 6.26 15.65 -0.60
N SER A 104 6.30 14.97 -1.75
CA SER A 104 5.18 14.14 -2.21
C SER A 104 4.99 12.92 -1.30
N SER A 105 6.08 12.31 -0.81
CA SER A 105 6.04 11.21 0.13
C SER A 105 5.50 11.63 1.49
N VAL A 106 5.93 12.77 2.02
CA VAL A 106 5.36 13.36 3.26
C VAL A 106 3.85 13.58 3.10
N THR A 107 3.42 14.12 1.96
CA THR A 107 2.00 14.38 1.69
C THR A 107 1.18 13.09 1.61
N GLY A 108 1.60 12.12 0.79
CA GLY A 108 0.87 10.86 0.60
C GLY A 108 0.86 10.00 1.86
N MET A 109 2.02 9.80 2.51
CA MET A 109 2.09 9.03 3.76
C MET A 109 1.37 9.72 4.91
N GLY A 110 1.45 11.06 5.00
CA GLY A 110 0.69 11.82 5.99
C GLY A 110 -0.82 11.64 5.85
N GLU A 111 -1.35 11.63 4.62
CA GLU A 111 -2.75 11.34 4.34
C GLU A 111 -3.11 9.89 4.72
N LEU A 112 -2.28 8.91 4.35
CA LEU A 112 -2.45 7.50 4.76
C LEU A 112 -2.54 7.37 6.28
N MET A 113 -1.60 7.97 7.03
CA MET A 113 -1.55 7.88 8.50
C MET A 113 -2.78 8.51 9.16
N LYS A 114 -3.23 9.66 8.67
CA LYS A 114 -4.46 10.34 9.15
C LYS A 114 -5.72 9.51 8.88
N ASN A 115 -5.63 8.51 8.02
CA ASN A 115 -6.69 7.54 7.71
C ASN A 115 -6.35 6.13 8.22
N GLY A 116 -5.58 6.02 9.32
CA GLY A 116 -5.37 4.78 10.06
C GLY A 116 -4.34 3.82 9.48
N CYS A 117 -3.60 4.22 8.43
CA CYS A 117 -2.56 3.39 7.85
C CYS A 117 -1.28 3.46 8.70
N THR A 118 -0.68 2.32 9.01
CA THR A 118 0.55 2.21 9.80
C THR A 118 1.73 1.69 8.99
N THR A 119 1.47 1.07 7.84
CA THR A 119 2.49 0.52 6.94
C THR A 119 2.18 0.91 5.50
N CYS A 120 3.15 1.51 4.81
CA CYS A 120 3.04 1.89 3.41
C CYS A 120 4.06 1.13 2.57
N PHE A 121 3.59 0.33 1.60
CA PHE A 121 4.41 -0.11 0.48
C PHE A 121 4.30 0.91 -0.64
N ASP A 122 5.46 1.34 -1.18
CA ASP A 122 5.55 2.23 -2.34
C ASP A 122 6.28 1.58 -3.50
N HIS A 123 5.71 1.69 -4.68
CA HIS A 123 6.30 1.24 -5.95
C HIS A 123 6.88 2.44 -6.70
N HIS A 124 8.08 2.87 -6.31
CA HIS A 124 8.81 3.93 -7.01
C HIS A 124 9.57 3.35 -8.20
N TYR A 125 9.15 3.67 -9.42
CA TYR A 125 9.73 3.09 -10.63
C TYR A 125 10.24 4.12 -11.65
N VAL A 126 10.03 5.42 -11.41
CA VAL A 126 10.48 6.50 -12.31
C VAL A 126 11.79 7.09 -11.80
N PHE A 127 12.86 6.85 -12.52
CA PHE A 127 14.21 7.35 -12.25
C PHE A 127 14.70 8.18 -13.43
N PRO A 128 14.50 9.51 -13.44
CA PRO A 128 14.96 10.36 -14.53
C PRO A 128 16.46 10.33 -14.68
N GLN A 129 16.94 10.36 -15.93
CA GLN A 129 18.37 10.39 -16.23
C GLN A 129 19.04 11.60 -15.56
N GLY A 130 20.15 11.36 -14.85
CA GLY A 130 20.89 12.38 -14.10
C GLY A 130 20.28 12.79 -12.76
N GLN A 131 19.15 12.23 -12.37
CA GLN A 131 18.45 12.48 -11.08
C GLN A 131 18.14 11.20 -10.29
N ALA A 132 18.67 10.05 -10.72
CA ALA A 132 18.30 8.76 -10.14
C ALA A 132 18.83 8.56 -8.71
N GLU A 133 19.96 9.17 -8.38
CA GLU A 133 20.57 9.04 -7.06
C GLU A 133 19.76 9.77 -5.99
N GLY A 134 19.57 9.13 -4.82
CA GLY A 134 18.94 9.74 -3.65
C GLY A 134 17.40 9.79 -3.67
N LEU A 135 16.71 9.34 -4.73
CA LEU A 135 15.24 9.38 -4.77
C LEU A 135 14.63 8.44 -3.70
N LEU A 136 15.12 7.22 -3.63
CA LEU A 136 14.66 6.27 -2.60
C LEU A 136 15.07 6.70 -1.18
N ASP A 137 16.26 7.31 -1.06
CA ASP A 137 16.75 7.87 0.21
C ASP A 137 15.80 8.97 0.73
N ALA A 138 15.27 9.81 -0.16
CA ALA A 138 14.29 10.84 0.16
C ALA A 138 12.96 10.25 0.68
N GLN A 139 12.52 9.11 0.14
CA GLN A 139 11.31 8.42 0.64
C GLN A 139 11.52 7.88 2.05
N PHE A 140 12.66 7.23 2.34
CA PHE A 140 12.97 6.75 3.68
C PHE A 140 13.10 7.87 4.68
N ALA A 141 13.71 9.01 4.31
CA ALA A 141 13.77 10.20 5.17
C ALA A 141 12.37 10.73 5.51
N ALA A 142 11.47 10.83 4.52
CA ALA A 142 10.09 11.24 4.74
C ALA A 142 9.34 10.28 5.69
N ALA A 143 9.55 8.96 5.53
CA ALA A 143 8.93 7.96 6.39
C ALA A 143 9.45 8.02 7.83
N GLU A 144 10.74 8.24 8.02
CA GLU A 144 11.37 8.41 9.33
C GLU A 144 10.84 9.65 10.04
N ASP A 145 10.76 10.79 9.36
CA ASP A 145 10.24 12.04 9.92
C ASP A 145 8.77 11.91 10.36
N LEU A 146 7.96 11.18 9.60
CA LEU A 146 6.56 10.91 9.94
C LEU A 146 6.39 9.84 11.01
N GLY A 147 7.29 8.85 11.07
CA GLY A 147 7.19 7.69 11.96
C GLY A 147 6.26 6.59 11.42
N ILE A 148 6.10 6.47 10.10
CA ILE A 148 5.36 5.37 9.46
C ILE A 148 6.30 4.22 9.10
N ARG A 149 5.80 2.98 9.14
CA ARG A 149 6.55 1.82 8.63
C ARG A 149 6.57 1.87 7.10
N MET A 150 7.79 1.95 6.54
CA MET A 150 8.01 2.06 5.10
C MET A 150 8.53 0.75 4.52
N TYR A 151 7.81 0.22 3.54
CA TYR A 151 8.27 -0.84 2.67
C TYR A 151 8.47 -0.23 1.27
N ALA A 152 9.66 0.23 0.98
CA ALA A 152 9.97 0.84 -0.31
C ALA A 152 10.27 -0.22 -1.36
N SER A 153 10.02 0.09 -2.62
CA SER A 153 10.57 -0.69 -3.72
C SER A 153 11.62 0.09 -4.50
N ARG A 154 12.70 -0.60 -4.87
CA ARG A 154 13.53 -0.15 -5.98
C ARG A 154 12.88 -0.65 -7.27
N GLY A 155 11.93 0.15 -7.78
CA GLY A 155 11.28 -0.07 -9.06
C GLY A 155 12.20 0.33 -10.22
N SER A 156 11.81 0.02 -11.45
CA SER A 156 12.69 0.25 -12.60
C SER A 156 11.98 0.14 -13.93
N MET A 157 12.55 0.78 -14.95
CA MET A 157 12.21 0.64 -16.37
C MET A 157 13.48 0.65 -17.19
N ASP A 158 13.62 -0.29 -18.13
CA ASP A 158 14.74 -0.38 -19.07
C ASP A 158 14.31 -0.49 -20.54
N LEU A 159 13.01 -0.67 -20.79
CA LEU A 159 12.43 -0.82 -22.12
C LEU A 159 11.75 0.47 -22.55
N SER A 160 12.48 1.29 -23.32
CA SER A 160 11.96 2.57 -23.80
C SER A 160 11.08 2.44 -25.05
N LYS A 161 10.43 3.53 -25.42
CA LYS A 161 9.58 3.62 -26.62
C LYS A 161 10.34 3.24 -27.89
N LYS A 162 11.62 3.61 -28.05
CA LYS A 162 12.43 3.25 -29.22
C LYS A 162 12.70 1.74 -29.31
N ASP A 163 12.67 1.04 -28.16
CA ASP A 163 12.91 -0.40 -28.05
C ASP A 163 11.60 -1.20 -27.96
N GLY A 164 10.46 -0.54 -28.21
CA GLY A 164 9.13 -1.15 -28.25
C GLY A 164 8.38 -1.16 -26.94
N GLY A 165 8.85 -0.43 -25.92
CA GLY A 165 8.12 -0.19 -24.66
C GLY A 165 7.27 1.09 -24.71
N LEU A 166 6.74 1.48 -23.53
CA LEU A 166 5.96 2.71 -23.38
C LEU A 166 6.76 3.93 -22.89
N PRO A 167 7.71 3.78 -21.92
CA PRO A 167 8.38 4.93 -21.32
C PRO A 167 9.26 5.69 -22.32
N PRO A 168 9.42 7.03 -22.15
CA PRO A 168 10.40 7.78 -22.92
C PRO A 168 11.83 7.43 -22.46
N ASP A 169 12.81 7.65 -23.35
CA ASP A 169 14.23 7.37 -23.08
C ASP A 169 14.75 8.08 -21.81
N SER A 170 14.17 9.23 -21.46
CA SER A 170 14.61 10.05 -20.33
C SER A 170 14.37 9.45 -18.94
N VAL A 171 13.57 8.37 -18.84
CA VAL A 171 13.22 7.71 -17.56
C VAL A 171 13.55 6.22 -17.53
N VAL A 172 14.34 5.74 -18.47
CA VAL A 172 14.85 4.36 -18.49
C VAL A 172 16.32 4.32 -18.11
N GLN A 173 16.75 3.21 -17.53
CA GLN A 173 18.11 2.94 -17.10
C GLN A 173 18.62 1.65 -17.74
N THR A 174 19.92 1.40 -17.69
CA THR A 174 20.48 0.09 -18.08
C THR A 174 20.23 -0.95 -16.98
N VAL A 175 20.19 -2.24 -17.37
CA VAL A 175 20.03 -3.35 -16.43
C VAL A 175 21.09 -3.31 -15.34
N ASP A 176 22.35 -3.08 -15.68
CA ASP A 176 23.46 -3.01 -14.72
C ASP A 176 23.33 -1.87 -13.70
N GLU A 177 22.87 -0.69 -14.15
CA GLU A 177 22.62 0.44 -13.23
C GLU A 177 21.49 0.10 -12.27
N ILE A 178 20.40 -0.49 -12.76
CA ILE A 178 19.25 -0.89 -11.96
C ILE A 178 19.64 -1.91 -10.91
N LEU A 179 20.32 -3.00 -11.30
CA LEU A 179 20.67 -4.08 -10.37
C LEU A 179 21.65 -3.61 -9.29
N ARG A 180 22.64 -2.78 -9.64
CA ARG A 180 23.55 -2.17 -8.66
C ARG A 180 22.82 -1.31 -7.63
N ASP A 181 21.87 -0.49 -8.07
CA ASP A 181 21.12 0.36 -7.16
C ASP A 181 20.09 -0.45 -6.35
N CYS A 182 19.52 -1.52 -6.91
CA CYS A 182 18.74 -2.49 -6.15
C CYS A 182 19.53 -3.09 -4.99
N GLN A 183 20.75 -3.56 -5.25
CA GLN A 183 21.62 -4.10 -4.21
C GLN A 183 21.96 -3.04 -3.16
N ARG A 184 22.36 -1.82 -3.57
CA ARG A 184 22.62 -0.69 -2.67
C ARG A 184 21.43 -0.40 -1.76
N ALA A 185 20.24 -0.32 -2.34
CA ALA A 185 19.02 -0.02 -1.59
C ALA A 185 18.72 -1.08 -0.53
N VAL A 186 18.89 -2.37 -0.87
CA VAL A 186 18.70 -3.47 0.09
C VAL A 186 19.76 -3.42 1.18
N GLU A 187 21.04 -3.31 0.84
CA GLU A 187 22.15 -3.24 1.81
C GLU A 187 22.02 -2.02 2.77
N THR A 188 21.43 -0.90 2.29
CA THR A 188 21.32 0.32 3.08
C THR A 188 20.10 0.33 3.98
N TYR A 189 18.96 -0.17 3.51
CA TYR A 189 17.67 0.07 4.17
C TYR A 189 16.92 -1.18 4.60
N HIS A 190 17.18 -2.35 4.00
CA HIS A 190 16.40 -3.54 4.32
C HIS A 190 16.77 -4.11 5.68
N ASP A 191 15.80 -4.13 6.59
CA ASP A 191 15.93 -4.73 7.90
C ASP A 191 14.89 -5.86 8.04
N PRO A 192 15.31 -7.14 7.98
CA PRO A 192 14.41 -8.30 8.06
C PRO A 192 13.97 -8.61 9.50
N SER A 193 14.42 -7.87 10.49
CA SER A 193 14.07 -8.13 11.89
C SER A 193 12.59 -7.92 12.17
N ARG A 194 12.08 -8.60 13.19
CA ARG A 194 10.70 -8.36 13.66
C ARG A 194 10.51 -6.91 14.06
N PHE A 195 9.33 -6.38 13.78
CA PHE A 195 8.93 -5.01 14.07
C PHE A 195 9.71 -3.94 13.29
N SER A 196 10.55 -4.36 12.35
CA SER A 196 11.31 -3.43 11.50
C SER A 196 10.42 -2.35 10.89
N MET A 197 10.95 -1.12 10.87
CA MET A 197 10.30 0.05 10.29
C MET A 197 10.71 0.27 8.82
N ARG A 198 11.67 -0.49 8.30
CA ARG A 198 12.25 -0.30 6.95
C ARG A 198 12.44 -1.63 6.26
N MET A 199 11.85 -1.76 5.08
CA MET A 199 12.05 -2.92 4.20
C MET A 199 12.19 -2.47 2.75
N VAL A 200 12.82 -3.29 1.92
CA VAL A 200 12.99 -3.05 0.48
C VAL A 200 12.52 -4.27 -0.30
N ALA A 201 11.80 -4.04 -1.42
CA ALA A 201 11.49 -5.04 -2.44
C ALA A 201 12.08 -4.62 -3.78
N LEU A 202 12.27 -5.56 -4.70
CA LEU A 202 12.60 -5.26 -6.08
C LEU A 202 11.31 -5.25 -6.92
N ALA A 203 11.11 -4.18 -7.70
CA ALA A 203 9.84 -3.98 -8.39
C ALA A 203 10.00 -3.36 -9.79
N PRO A 204 10.52 -4.09 -10.79
CA PRO A 204 10.38 -3.69 -12.18
C PRO A 204 8.93 -3.31 -12.50
N CYS A 205 8.72 -2.22 -13.26
CA CYS A 205 7.42 -1.55 -13.33
C CYS A 205 6.30 -2.45 -13.88
N SER A 206 6.47 -3.02 -15.07
CA SER A 206 5.44 -3.82 -15.74
C SER A 206 5.99 -4.54 -16.96
N PRO A 207 5.36 -5.60 -17.48
CA PRO A 207 5.83 -6.32 -18.66
C PRO A 207 5.96 -5.47 -19.95
N PHE A 208 5.31 -4.31 -19.99
CA PHE A 208 5.38 -3.40 -21.16
C PHE A 208 6.40 -2.25 -21.00
N SER A 209 7.11 -2.20 -19.90
CA SER A 209 8.11 -1.15 -19.59
C SER A 209 9.48 -1.71 -19.20
N VAL A 210 9.61 -3.05 -19.13
CA VAL A 210 10.85 -3.72 -18.76
C VAL A 210 11.19 -4.87 -19.72
N SER A 211 12.49 -5.14 -19.86
CA SER A 211 12.97 -6.25 -20.68
C SER A 211 12.84 -7.60 -19.96
N GLU A 212 12.86 -8.68 -20.74
CA GLU A 212 12.93 -10.05 -20.20
C GLU A 212 14.17 -10.23 -19.32
N GLU A 213 15.30 -9.67 -19.76
CA GLU A 213 16.55 -9.74 -19.02
C GLU A 213 16.43 -9.11 -17.64
N LEU A 214 15.89 -7.89 -17.54
CA LEU A 214 15.70 -7.22 -16.26
C LEU A 214 14.75 -8.00 -15.34
N LEU A 215 13.64 -8.53 -15.86
CA LEU A 215 12.72 -9.36 -15.06
C LEU A 215 13.43 -10.58 -14.51
N ARG A 216 14.16 -11.33 -15.34
CA ARG A 216 14.89 -12.55 -14.94
C ARG A 216 15.97 -12.24 -13.92
N GLN A 217 16.80 -11.24 -14.15
CA GLN A 217 17.89 -10.86 -13.26
C GLN A 217 17.37 -10.30 -11.92
N SER A 218 16.28 -9.52 -11.94
CA SER A 218 15.64 -9.03 -10.72
C SER A 218 15.09 -10.18 -9.87
N ALA A 219 14.49 -11.22 -10.48
CA ALA A 219 13.98 -12.37 -9.75
C ALA A 219 15.10 -13.17 -9.07
N ILE A 220 16.25 -13.31 -9.75
CA ILE A 220 17.44 -13.98 -9.18
C ILE A 220 17.99 -13.13 -8.03
N LEU A 221 18.27 -11.85 -8.28
CA LEU A 221 18.86 -10.95 -7.29
C LEU A 221 17.99 -10.81 -6.02
N ALA A 222 16.66 -10.70 -6.18
CA ALA A 222 15.77 -10.60 -5.03
C ALA A 222 15.86 -11.82 -4.11
N ARG A 223 15.94 -13.02 -4.68
CA ARG A 223 16.06 -14.26 -3.91
C ARG A 223 17.43 -14.41 -3.27
N ASP A 224 18.50 -14.01 -3.96
CA ASP A 224 19.85 -13.99 -3.41
C ASP A 224 19.98 -13.02 -2.23
N LEU A 225 19.27 -11.89 -2.28
CA LEU A 225 19.23 -10.89 -1.21
C LEU A 225 18.16 -11.18 -0.13
N GLY A 226 17.31 -12.20 -0.33
CA GLY A 226 16.23 -12.54 0.60
C GLY A 226 15.11 -11.50 0.67
N VAL A 227 14.88 -10.74 -0.41
CA VAL A 227 13.81 -9.73 -0.51
C VAL A 227 12.69 -10.16 -1.45
N ARG A 228 11.55 -9.50 -1.38
CA ARG A 228 10.35 -9.86 -2.16
C ARG A 228 10.31 -9.14 -3.50
N LEU A 229 9.43 -9.61 -4.36
CA LEU A 229 9.21 -9.15 -5.73
C LEU A 229 7.81 -8.58 -5.92
N HIS A 230 7.73 -7.44 -6.61
CA HIS A 230 6.47 -6.80 -6.95
C HIS A 230 6.47 -6.21 -8.37
N THR A 231 5.33 -6.24 -9.05
CA THR A 231 5.12 -5.57 -10.34
C THR A 231 3.62 -5.40 -10.63
N HIS A 232 3.27 -4.54 -11.58
CA HIS A 232 1.92 -4.51 -12.14
C HIS A 232 1.72 -5.73 -13.06
N LEU A 233 0.57 -6.38 -12.96
CA LEU A 233 0.23 -7.50 -13.85
C LEU A 233 -1.27 -7.66 -14.04
N CYS A 234 -1.65 -7.98 -15.28
CA CYS A 234 -3.05 -8.24 -15.67
C CYS A 234 -4.00 -7.08 -15.31
N GLU A 235 -3.52 -5.84 -15.43
CA GLU A 235 -4.33 -4.66 -15.16
C GLU A 235 -5.30 -4.36 -16.29
N THR A 236 -4.86 -4.37 -17.55
CA THR A 236 -5.67 -4.02 -18.71
C THR A 236 -5.59 -5.07 -19.83
N LYS A 237 -6.58 -5.03 -20.73
CA LYS A 237 -6.54 -5.86 -21.94
C LYS A 237 -5.46 -5.42 -22.92
N ASP A 238 -5.04 -4.17 -22.87
CA ASP A 238 -3.95 -3.67 -23.71
C ASP A 238 -2.61 -4.27 -23.28
N GLU A 239 -2.38 -4.44 -21.97
CA GLU A 239 -1.23 -5.19 -21.46
C GLU A 239 -1.26 -6.64 -21.93
N GLU A 240 -2.40 -7.34 -21.80
CA GLU A 240 -2.54 -8.72 -22.29
C GLU A 240 -2.20 -8.82 -23.79
N ARG A 241 -2.72 -7.89 -24.59
CA ARG A 241 -2.41 -7.82 -26.03
C ARG A 241 -0.93 -7.61 -26.29
N PHE A 242 -0.33 -6.64 -25.61
CA PHE A 242 1.10 -6.32 -25.73
C PHE A 242 1.98 -7.55 -25.43
N VAL A 243 1.73 -8.24 -24.31
CA VAL A 243 2.53 -9.41 -23.92
C VAL A 243 2.32 -10.56 -24.89
N ARG A 244 1.09 -10.82 -25.35
CA ARG A 244 0.81 -11.87 -26.35
C ARG A 244 1.49 -11.60 -27.70
N GLU A 245 1.47 -10.37 -28.17
CA GLU A 245 2.11 -9.99 -29.45
C GLU A 245 3.64 -10.10 -29.37
N ARG A 246 4.23 -9.78 -28.22
CA ARG A 246 5.67 -9.77 -28.03
C ARG A 246 6.26 -11.14 -27.67
N CYS A 247 5.59 -11.89 -26.80
CA CYS A 247 6.11 -13.11 -26.17
C CYS A 247 5.31 -14.38 -26.55
N GLY A 248 4.15 -14.26 -27.21
CA GLY A 248 3.30 -15.40 -27.56
C GLY A 248 2.56 -16.03 -26.37
N MET A 249 2.65 -15.46 -25.16
CA MET A 249 2.16 -16.01 -23.90
C MET A 249 1.12 -15.08 -23.28
N ARG A 250 0.31 -15.59 -22.34
CA ARG A 250 -0.45 -14.75 -21.44
C ARG A 250 0.47 -14.10 -20.40
N PRO A 251 0.08 -12.95 -19.80
CA PRO A 251 0.94 -12.24 -18.85
C PRO A 251 1.46 -13.11 -17.69
N LEU A 252 0.61 -13.91 -17.01
CA LEU A 252 1.07 -14.75 -15.92
C LEU A 252 2.00 -15.87 -16.39
N GLU A 253 1.70 -16.51 -17.51
CA GLU A 253 2.55 -17.55 -18.12
C GLU A 253 3.95 -16.99 -18.44
N TYR A 254 4.00 -15.80 -19.02
CA TYR A 254 5.27 -15.09 -19.28
C TYR A 254 6.03 -14.81 -18.00
N MET A 255 5.39 -14.25 -16.98
CA MET A 255 6.03 -13.95 -15.69
C MET A 255 6.50 -15.21 -14.98
N GLU A 256 5.72 -16.30 -14.99
CA GLU A 256 6.13 -17.58 -14.43
C GLU A 256 7.38 -18.14 -15.13
N SER A 257 7.49 -18.03 -16.46
CA SER A 257 8.68 -18.46 -17.23
C SER A 257 9.97 -17.73 -16.84
N LEU A 258 9.82 -16.54 -16.21
CA LEU A 258 10.91 -15.69 -15.73
C LEU A 258 11.18 -15.82 -14.22
N GLY A 259 10.47 -16.75 -13.55
CA GLY A 259 10.61 -16.98 -12.11
C GLY A 259 9.79 -16.05 -11.22
N TRP A 260 8.83 -15.31 -11.79
CA TRP A 260 7.96 -14.36 -11.07
C TRP A 260 6.70 -15.02 -10.55
N ILE A 261 6.85 -16.07 -9.75
CA ILE A 261 5.76 -16.77 -9.07
C ILE A 261 6.25 -17.36 -7.76
N GLY A 262 5.43 -17.36 -6.74
CA GLY A 262 5.79 -17.89 -5.42
C GLY A 262 5.28 -17.03 -4.28
N PRO A 263 5.45 -17.46 -3.03
CA PRO A 263 4.99 -16.73 -1.85
C PRO A 263 5.77 -15.43 -1.60
N ASP A 264 6.90 -15.24 -2.27
CA ASP A 264 7.73 -14.04 -2.26
C ASP A 264 7.33 -13.00 -3.32
N VAL A 265 6.29 -13.26 -4.11
CA VAL A 265 5.80 -12.42 -5.22
C VAL A 265 4.38 -11.95 -4.97
N TRP A 266 4.10 -10.69 -5.25
CA TRP A 266 2.72 -10.21 -5.37
C TRP A 266 2.58 -9.21 -6.52
N TYR A 267 1.40 -9.19 -7.14
CA TYR A 267 1.07 -8.35 -8.29
C TYR A 267 0.09 -7.25 -7.92
N ALA A 268 0.25 -6.06 -8.45
CA ALA A 268 -0.79 -5.04 -8.40
C ALA A 268 -1.89 -5.32 -9.43
N HIS A 269 -3.12 -4.98 -9.09
CA HIS A 269 -4.35 -5.04 -9.89
C HIS A 269 -4.90 -6.45 -10.11
N GLY A 270 -4.28 -7.29 -10.93
CA GLY A 270 -4.69 -8.68 -11.16
C GLY A 270 -6.09 -8.87 -11.73
N ILE A 271 -6.59 -7.89 -12.51
CA ILE A 271 -7.99 -7.82 -12.96
C ILE A 271 -8.32 -8.91 -13.99
N HIS A 272 -7.40 -9.13 -14.93
CA HIS A 272 -7.62 -9.99 -16.10
C HIS A 272 -7.04 -11.41 -15.97
N PHE A 273 -6.78 -11.87 -14.74
CA PHE A 273 -6.47 -13.28 -14.52
C PHE A 273 -7.67 -14.16 -14.85
N ASN A 274 -7.45 -15.25 -15.57
CA ASN A 274 -8.48 -16.26 -15.83
C ASN A 274 -8.58 -17.26 -14.65
N GLY A 275 -9.52 -18.20 -14.71
CA GLY A 275 -9.75 -19.14 -13.61
C GLY A 275 -8.60 -20.14 -13.38
N GLU A 276 -7.81 -20.48 -14.40
CA GLU A 276 -6.62 -21.33 -14.26
C GLU A 276 -5.49 -20.56 -13.61
N GLU A 277 -5.29 -19.31 -14.01
CA GLU A 277 -4.31 -18.42 -13.41
C GLU A 277 -4.61 -18.14 -11.93
N LEU A 278 -5.89 -17.94 -11.55
CA LEU A 278 -6.26 -17.80 -10.14
C LEU A 278 -5.93 -19.04 -9.31
N ARG A 279 -6.18 -20.25 -9.85
CA ARG A 279 -5.77 -21.49 -9.17
C ARG A 279 -4.25 -21.57 -9.02
N ARG A 280 -3.52 -21.16 -10.06
CA ARG A 280 -2.06 -21.16 -10.03
C ARG A 280 -1.50 -20.19 -8.99
N LEU A 281 -2.10 -18.98 -8.85
CA LEU A 281 -1.73 -18.04 -7.79
C LEU A 281 -1.99 -18.64 -6.39
N ALA A 282 -3.12 -19.31 -6.18
CA ALA A 282 -3.45 -19.98 -4.93
C ALA A 282 -2.45 -21.10 -4.57
N GLU A 283 -2.15 -21.98 -5.54
CA GLU A 283 -1.20 -23.11 -5.37
C GLU A 283 0.20 -22.64 -5.00
N THR A 284 0.65 -21.52 -5.55
CA THR A 284 1.99 -20.98 -5.35
C THR A 284 2.09 -19.98 -4.20
N GLY A 285 0.97 -19.54 -3.66
CA GLY A 285 0.92 -18.50 -2.63
C GLY A 285 1.27 -17.10 -3.14
N THR A 286 1.22 -16.89 -4.47
CA THR A 286 1.47 -15.58 -5.09
C THR A 286 0.34 -14.62 -4.77
N GLY A 287 0.67 -13.40 -4.28
CA GLY A 287 -0.29 -12.43 -3.80
C GLY A 287 -0.81 -11.46 -4.86
N VAL A 288 -1.92 -10.80 -4.53
CA VAL A 288 -2.52 -9.72 -5.34
C VAL A 288 -2.85 -8.52 -4.46
N ALA A 289 -2.42 -7.33 -4.87
CA ALA A 289 -2.82 -6.05 -4.29
C ALA A 289 -4.02 -5.48 -5.07
N HIS A 290 -5.19 -5.44 -4.44
CA HIS A 290 -6.41 -4.90 -5.03
C HIS A 290 -6.46 -3.39 -4.88
N CYS A 291 -6.67 -2.66 -6.00
CA CYS A 291 -6.69 -1.20 -6.09
C CYS A 291 -8.04 -0.71 -6.64
N PRO A 292 -9.15 -0.82 -5.89
CA PRO A 292 -10.50 -0.65 -6.45
C PRO A 292 -10.74 0.72 -7.08
N ILE A 293 -10.40 1.83 -6.43
CA ILE A 293 -10.66 3.18 -6.95
C ILE A 293 -9.85 3.44 -8.23
N SER A 294 -8.55 3.13 -8.22
CA SER A 294 -7.70 3.29 -9.40
C SER A 294 -8.21 2.47 -10.59
N ASN A 295 -8.56 1.20 -10.35
CA ASN A 295 -9.13 0.32 -11.38
C ASN A 295 -10.41 0.87 -12.00
N MET A 296 -11.25 1.51 -11.20
CA MET A 296 -12.48 2.18 -11.66
C MET A 296 -12.16 3.44 -12.45
N LYS A 297 -11.28 4.30 -11.94
CA LYS A 297 -10.92 5.56 -12.57
C LYS A 297 -10.25 5.37 -13.93
N LEU A 298 -9.31 4.45 -14.03
CA LEU A 298 -8.61 4.10 -15.28
C LEU A 298 -9.43 3.18 -16.19
N ARG A 299 -10.65 2.79 -15.76
CA ARG A 299 -11.52 1.86 -16.50
C ARG A 299 -10.85 0.51 -16.79
N SER A 300 -9.94 0.09 -15.93
CA SER A 300 -9.20 -1.16 -16.09
C SER A 300 -10.11 -2.39 -15.93
N GLY A 301 -11.12 -2.31 -15.06
CA GLY A 301 -12.10 -3.36 -14.83
C GLY A 301 -12.33 -3.67 -13.36
N VAL A 302 -12.94 -4.80 -13.06
CA VAL A 302 -13.21 -5.27 -11.69
C VAL A 302 -12.41 -6.54 -11.42
N CYS A 303 -11.53 -6.48 -10.42
CA CYS A 303 -10.74 -7.61 -9.98
C CYS A 303 -11.63 -8.73 -9.39
N ARG A 304 -11.29 -9.99 -9.64
CA ARG A 304 -12.06 -11.16 -9.21
C ARG A 304 -11.79 -11.55 -7.75
N VAL A 305 -11.79 -10.55 -6.84
CA VAL A 305 -11.49 -10.75 -5.42
C VAL A 305 -12.36 -11.83 -4.76
N PRO A 306 -13.68 -11.89 -4.97
CA PRO A 306 -14.49 -12.97 -4.39
C PRO A 306 -13.98 -14.38 -4.73
N GLU A 307 -13.61 -14.61 -5.98
CA GLU A 307 -13.06 -15.89 -6.43
C GLU A 307 -11.66 -16.14 -5.90
N MET A 308 -10.83 -15.09 -5.81
CA MET A 308 -9.49 -15.20 -5.20
C MET A 308 -9.59 -15.64 -3.74
N LEU A 309 -10.51 -15.08 -2.95
CA LEU A 309 -10.73 -15.45 -1.56
C LEU A 309 -11.22 -16.91 -1.42
N GLU A 310 -12.15 -17.33 -2.27
CA GLU A 310 -12.63 -18.72 -2.31
C GLU A 310 -11.52 -19.73 -2.61
N LEU A 311 -10.60 -19.37 -3.50
CA LEU A 311 -9.47 -20.22 -3.88
C LEU A 311 -8.31 -20.15 -2.89
N GLY A 312 -8.30 -19.19 -1.95
CA GLY A 312 -7.22 -18.97 -0.99
C GLY A 312 -6.02 -18.19 -1.56
N VAL A 313 -6.19 -17.48 -2.67
CA VAL A 313 -5.17 -16.52 -3.15
C VAL A 313 -4.97 -15.42 -2.10
N PRO A 314 -3.72 -15.14 -1.70
CA PRO A 314 -3.45 -14.02 -0.80
C PRO A 314 -3.83 -12.68 -1.45
N VAL A 315 -4.70 -11.91 -0.80
CA VAL A 315 -5.15 -10.59 -1.29
C VAL A 315 -4.89 -9.52 -0.25
N GLY A 316 -4.29 -8.41 -0.67
CA GLY A 316 -4.16 -7.19 0.10
C GLY A 316 -4.92 -6.03 -0.55
N LEU A 317 -5.09 -4.92 0.17
CA LEU A 317 -5.74 -3.71 -0.32
C LEU A 317 -4.71 -2.59 -0.54
N ALA A 318 -4.96 -1.74 -1.52
CA ALA A 318 -4.05 -0.66 -1.85
C ALA A 318 -4.78 0.54 -2.48
N VAL A 319 -4.22 1.73 -2.28
CA VAL A 319 -4.74 2.96 -2.87
C VAL A 319 -4.21 3.20 -4.29
N ASP A 320 -3.08 2.60 -4.67
CA ASP A 320 -2.34 2.93 -5.88
C ASP A 320 -1.80 4.39 -5.88
N GLY A 321 -1.30 4.88 -6.99
CA GLY A 321 -0.81 6.24 -7.11
C GLY A 321 -1.91 7.30 -7.07
N SER A 322 -1.61 8.44 -6.43
CA SER A 322 -2.62 9.52 -6.31
C SER A 322 -2.97 10.19 -7.65
N ALA A 323 -2.25 9.93 -8.74
CA ALA A 323 -2.67 10.40 -10.07
C ALA A 323 -3.80 9.52 -10.67
N SER A 324 -3.92 8.26 -10.22
CA SER A 324 -4.99 7.33 -10.62
C SER A 324 -6.09 7.16 -9.57
N ASN A 325 -5.88 7.61 -8.32
CA ASN A 325 -6.83 7.56 -7.22
C ASN A 325 -7.38 8.95 -6.85
N ASP A 326 -6.56 10.00 -7.03
CA ASP A 326 -6.72 11.38 -6.54
C ASP A 326 -6.61 11.54 -5.02
N GLY A 327 -6.43 10.47 -4.26
CA GLY A 327 -6.20 10.44 -2.82
C GLY A 327 -5.18 9.42 -2.37
N SER A 328 -4.89 9.40 -1.07
CA SER A 328 -4.12 8.37 -0.37
C SER A 328 -4.91 7.94 0.88
N ASN A 329 -6.16 7.49 0.69
CA ASN A 329 -7.10 7.16 1.76
C ASN A 329 -7.52 5.69 1.70
N LEU A 330 -6.84 4.83 2.47
CA LEU A 330 -7.14 3.39 2.48
C LEU A 330 -8.49 3.05 3.14
N LEU A 331 -9.04 3.92 4.01
CA LEU A 331 -10.40 3.75 4.56
C LEU A 331 -11.49 3.91 3.49
N GLU A 332 -11.25 4.77 2.50
CA GLU A 332 -12.18 4.92 1.36
C GLU A 332 -12.16 3.67 0.47
N GLU A 333 -10.99 3.08 0.25
CA GLU A 333 -10.86 1.81 -0.48
C GLU A 333 -11.66 0.68 0.15
N LEU A 334 -11.73 0.59 1.48
CA LEU A 334 -12.56 -0.41 2.18
C LEU A 334 -14.03 -0.32 1.75
N ARG A 335 -14.59 0.90 1.78
CA ARG A 335 -15.98 1.10 1.40
C ARG A 335 -16.23 0.87 -0.09
N VAL A 336 -15.33 1.34 -0.93
CA VAL A 336 -15.43 1.15 -2.39
C VAL A 336 -15.31 -0.33 -2.75
N ALA A 337 -14.35 -1.05 -2.20
CA ALA A 337 -14.21 -2.49 -2.41
C ALA A 337 -15.48 -3.25 -2.01
N TYR A 338 -16.03 -2.97 -0.82
CA TYR A 338 -17.29 -3.58 -0.39
C TYR A 338 -18.43 -3.33 -1.38
N LEU A 339 -18.67 -2.07 -1.77
CA LEU A 339 -19.77 -1.71 -2.67
C LEU A 339 -19.58 -2.27 -4.09
N LEU A 340 -18.36 -2.21 -4.61
CA LEU A 340 -18.01 -2.70 -5.94
C LEU A 340 -18.30 -4.20 -6.07
N HIS A 341 -17.86 -5.00 -5.09
CA HIS A 341 -18.07 -6.43 -5.12
C HIS A 341 -19.54 -6.79 -4.83
N ARG A 342 -20.26 -6.05 -4.01
CA ARG A 342 -21.70 -6.19 -3.81
C ARG A 342 -22.49 -5.94 -5.09
N LEU A 343 -22.07 -4.93 -5.87
CA LEU A 343 -22.71 -4.64 -7.15
C LEU A 343 -22.52 -5.79 -8.16
N GLN A 344 -21.35 -6.42 -8.15
CA GLN A 344 -21.01 -7.44 -9.13
C GLN A 344 -21.45 -8.86 -8.73
N SER A 345 -21.48 -9.17 -7.43
CA SER A 345 -21.84 -10.49 -6.91
C SER A 345 -22.63 -10.37 -5.61
N SER A 346 -23.86 -10.88 -5.59
CA SER A 346 -24.71 -10.79 -4.39
C SER A 346 -24.34 -11.78 -3.29
N GLU A 347 -23.96 -13.01 -3.65
CA GLU A 347 -23.78 -14.12 -2.69
C GLU A 347 -22.34 -14.31 -2.24
N LYS A 348 -21.37 -14.03 -3.12
CA LYS A 348 -19.95 -14.26 -2.89
C LYS A 348 -19.17 -12.99 -2.55
N ALA A 349 -19.84 -11.84 -2.53
CA ALA A 349 -19.18 -10.58 -2.19
C ALA A 349 -18.64 -10.61 -0.76
N PRO A 350 -17.40 -10.12 -0.53
CA PRO A 350 -16.85 -10.03 0.81
C PRO A 350 -17.72 -9.13 1.69
N SER A 351 -17.85 -9.50 2.96
CA SER A 351 -18.51 -8.66 3.97
C SER A 351 -17.70 -7.41 4.29
N GLY A 352 -18.28 -6.47 5.05
CA GLY A 352 -17.52 -5.32 5.55
C GLY A 352 -16.31 -5.72 6.40
N TYR A 353 -16.41 -6.81 7.13
CA TYR A 353 -15.29 -7.36 7.90
C TYR A 353 -14.24 -8.06 7.03
N ASP A 354 -14.65 -8.78 5.98
CA ASP A 354 -13.69 -9.41 5.08
C ASP A 354 -12.81 -8.36 4.37
N VAL A 355 -13.37 -7.22 3.95
CA VAL A 355 -12.55 -6.13 3.37
C VAL A 355 -11.60 -5.51 4.38
N LEU A 356 -11.97 -5.42 5.68
CA LEU A 356 -11.04 -5.01 6.73
C LEU A 356 -9.88 -6.02 6.87
N LYS A 357 -10.19 -7.33 6.85
CA LYS A 357 -9.16 -8.39 6.90
C LYS A 357 -8.24 -8.34 5.66
N ILE A 358 -8.75 -8.02 4.49
CA ILE A 358 -7.91 -7.80 3.29
C ILE A 358 -6.92 -6.65 3.53
N ALA A 359 -7.36 -5.53 4.12
CA ALA A 359 -6.54 -4.35 4.37
C ALA A 359 -5.57 -4.47 5.57
N THR A 360 -5.66 -5.54 6.34
CA THR A 360 -4.89 -5.78 7.56
C THR A 360 -4.09 -7.08 7.45
N VAL A 361 -4.62 -8.21 7.91
CA VAL A 361 -3.92 -9.52 7.88
C VAL A 361 -3.63 -10.01 6.46
N GLY A 362 -4.52 -9.77 5.49
CA GLY A 362 -4.31 -10.10 4.09
C GLY A 362 -3.15 -9.29 3.49
N SER A 363 -3.13 -7.99 3.73
CA SER A 363 -2.05 -7.09 3.32
C SER A 363 -0.72 -7.46 3.99
N ALA A 364 -0.72 -7.77 5.30
CA ALA A 364 0.48 -8.24 6.00
C ALA A 364 1.03 -9.53 5.36
N LYS A 365 0.15 -10.47 5.04
CA LYS A 365 0.52 -11.74 4.40
C LYS A 365 1.22 -11.56 3.05
N ILE A 366 0.69 -10.69 2.16
CA ILE A 366 1.33 -10.48 0.85
C ILE A 366 2.64 -9.69 0.96
N LEU A 367 2.82 -8.89 2.02
CA LEU A 367 4.09 -8.24 2.34
C LEU A 367 5.08 -9.17 3.09
N GLY A 368 4.68 -10.41 3.41
CA GLY A 368 5.51 -11.37 4.13
C GLY A 368 5.73 -11.04 5.59
N ARG A 369 4.75 -10.37 6.24
CA ARG A 369 4.82 -9.97 7.65
C ARG A 369 3.82 -10.76 8.49
N ASP A 370 4.29 -11.35 9.56
CA ASP A 370 3.49 -12.08 10.56
C ASP A 370 3.38 -11.34 11.90
N ASP A 371 4.13 -10.26 12.04
CA ASP A 371 4.27 -9.46 13.25
C ASP A 371 3.36 -8.21 13.29
N ILE A 372 2.61 -7.94 12.22
CA ILE A 372 1.64 -6.83 12.06
C ILE A 372 0.30 -7.35 11.52
N GLY A 373 -0.68 -6.47 11.37
CA GLY A 373 -1.96 -6.75 10.70
C GLY A 373 -3.09 -7.27 11.59
N SER A 374 -2.81 -7.66 12.83
CA SER A 374 -3.82 -8.00 13.84
C SER A 374 -3.41 -7.51 15.22
N LEU A 375 -4.38 -7.34 16.12
CA LEU A 375 -4.13 -6.98 17.51
C LEU A 375 -4.05 -8.25 18.35
N GLU A 376 -2.84 -8.73 18.58
CA GLU A 376 -2.54 -9.92 19.38
C GLU A 376 -1.34 -9.64 20.29
N VAL A 377 -1.34 -10.21 21.48
CA VAL A 377 -0.17 -10.15 22.37
C VAL A 377 1.05 -10.74 21.65
N GLY A 378 2.15 -10.00 21.65
CA GLY A 378 3.40 -10.36 20.96
C GLY A 378 3.53 -9.82 19.54
N LYS A 379 2.52 -9.10 19.02
CA LYS A 379 2.62 -8.36 17.74
C LYS A 379 2.93 -6.88 17.95
N ALA A 380 3.31 -6.20 16.88
CA ALA A 380 3.57 -4.76 16.91
C ALA A 380 2.32 -3.99 17.35
N GLY A 381 2.54 -2.94 18.11
CA GLY A 381 1.52 -1.97 18.50
C GLY A 381 1.15 -1.03 17.35
N ASP A 382 0.60 -1.61 16.29
CA ASP A 382 0.11 -0.92 15.10
C ASP A 382 -1.41 -0.90 15.12
N LEU A 383 -1.99 0.26 15.39
CA LEU A 383 -3.44 0.40 15.52
C LEU A 383 -3.92 1.80 15.11
N PHE A 384 -5.20 1.90 14.87
CA PHE A 384 -5.89 3.20 14.87
C PHE A 384 -7.18 3.14 15.68
N ALA A 385 -7.65 4.29 16.14
CA ALA A 385 -8.88 4.42 16.93
C ALA A 385 -9.78 5.51 16.34
N ILE A 386 -11.09 5.25 16.38
CA ILE A 386 -12.14 6.19 15.95
C ILE A 386 -13.16 6.36 17.07
N ASP A 387 -13.48 7.60 17.42
CA ASP A 387 -14.56 7.91 18.38
C ASP A 387 -15.93 7.81 17.67
N THR A 388 -16.75 6.86 18.11
CA THR A 388 -18.06 6.59 17.51
C THR A 388 -19.19 7.46 18.07
N ARG A 389 -18.92 8.31 19.06
CA ARG A 389 -19.88 9.25 19.67
C ARG A 389 -20.13 10.46 18.78
N ARG A 390 -20.38 10.22 17.50
CA ARG A 390 -20.65 11.23 16.47
C ARG A 390 -22.03 11.01 15.86
N LEU A 391 -22.70 12.08 15.50
CA LEU A 391 -24.07 12.01 14.97
C LEU A 391 -24.19 11.09 13.75
N GLU A 392 -23.20 11.12 12.86
CA GLU A 392 -23.15 10.32 11.64
C GLU A 392 -22.93 8.83 11.86
N LEU A 393 -22.57 8.42 13.08
CA LEU A 393 -22.33 7.02 13.46
C LEU A 393 -23.39 6.45 14.39
N VAL A 394 -24.43 7.21 14.74
CA VAL A 394 -25.51 6.70 15.60
C VAL A 394 -26.14 5.47 14.96
N GLY A 395 -26.09 4.34 15.68
CA GLY A 395 -26.59 3.03 15.22
C GLY A 395 -25.62 2.26 14.30
N ALA A 396 -24.41 2.77 14.09
CA ALA A 396 -23.40 2.10 13.27
C ALA A 396 -22.53 1.09 14.06
N ASP A 397 -22.48 1.22 15.37
CA ASP A 397 -21.69 0.40 16.30
C ASP A 397 -22.30 -0.97 16.63
N LEU A 398 -23.46 -1.28 16.05
CA LEU A 398 -24.12 -2.59 16.18
C LEU A 398 -23.25 -3.74 15.60
N ASP A 399 -22.45 -3.46 14.58
CA ASP A 399 -21.43 -4.36 14.08
C ASP A 399 -20.09 -3.62 13.91
N PRO A 400 -19.29 -3.58 14.99
CA PRO A 400 -17.99 -2.88 14.97
C PRO A 400 -16.99 -3.47 13.96
N LYS A 401 -17.11 -4.77 13.62
CA LYS A 401 -16.22 -5.40 12.63
C LYS A 401 -16.46 -4.89 11.23
N SER A 402 -17.70 -4.71 10.84
CA SER A 402 -18.07 -4.36 9.45
C SER A 402 -18.22 -2.85 9.22
N LEU A 403 -18.20 -2.02 10.27
CA LEU A 403 -18.48 -0.57 10.21
C LEU A 403 -17.71 0.12 9.09
N LEU A 404 -16.41 -0.11 9.01
CA LEU A 404 -15.53 0.57 8.06
C LEU A 404 -15.86 0.23 6.58
N GLY A 405 -16.22 -1.01 6.29
CA GLY A 405 -16.62 -1.44 4.95
C GLY A 405 -18.04 -1.01 4.58
N THR A 406 -18.99 -1.06 5.53
CA THR A 406 -20.41 -0.82 5.26
C THR A 406 -20.83 0.64 5.39
N VAL A 407 -20.63 1.25 6.55
CA VAL A 407 -20.93 2.66 6.81
C VAL A 407 -19.84 3.55 6.23
N GLY A 408 -18.58 3.11 6.37
CA GLY A 408 -17.40 3.86 6.00
C GLY A 408 -17.05 4.92 7.05
N TRP A 409 -15.91 5.53 6.86
CA TRP A 409 -15.40 6.59 7.71
C TRP A 409 -15.12 7.85 6.89
N LYS A 410 -15.40 9.02 7.46
CA LYS A 410 -15.16 10.31 6.81
C LYS A 410 -14.30 11.20 7.69
N GLY A 411 -13.21 11.66 7.14
CA GLY A 411 -12.24 12.51 7.83
C GLY A 411 -11.14 11.71 8.54
N PRO A 412 -10.20 12.40 9.20
CA PRO A 412 -9.11 11.77 9.90
C PRO A 412 -9.59 10.91 11.07
N VAL A 413 -8.86 9.84 11.38
CA VAL A 413 -9.07 9.03 12.58
C VAL A 413 -8.61 9.79 13.82
N ASP A 414 -9.11 9.42 15.00
CA ASP A 414 -8.76 10.14 16.22
C ASP A 414 -7.32 9.85 16.66
N TYR A 415 -6.88 8.61 16.52
CA TYR A 415 -5.51 8.21 16.83
C TYR A 415 -4.99 7.20 15.81
N THR A 416 -3.71 7.33 15.48
CA THR A 416 -2.92 6.29 14.80
C THR A 416 -1.68 6.03 15.63
N VAL A 417 -1.38 4.77 15.88
CA VAL A 417 -0.21 4.31 16.62
C VAL A 417 0.59 3.39 15.72
N VAL A 418 1.88 3.66 15.57
CA VAL A 418 2.80 2.85 14.77
C VAL A 418 3.94 2.37 15.68
N ASN A 419 4.09 1.06 15.76
CA ASN A 419 5.10 0.42 16.61
C ASN A 419 5.09 0.99 18.04
N GLY A 420 3.87 1.13 18.63
CA GLY A 420 3.65 1.63 19.98
C GLY A 420 3.85 3.14 20.17
N ARG A 421 4.04 3.92 19.10
CA ARG A 421 4.20 5.38 19.16
C ARG A 421 3.01 6.08 18.53
N VAL A 422 2.43 7.04 19.22
CA VAL A 422 1.34 7.86 18.68
C VAL A 422 1.87 8.74 17.57
N THR A 423 1.37 8.55 16.37
CA THR A 423 1.76 9.33 15.17
C THR A 423 0.65 10.25 14.68
N VAL A 424 -0.61 9.93 15.00
CA VAL A 424 -1.76 10.83 14.81
C VAL A 424 -2.50 10.96 16.13
N ARG A 425 -2.82 12.19 16.51
CA ARG A 425 -3.59 12.53 17.71
C ARG A 425 -4.67 13.54 17.37
N HIS A 426 -5.92 13.22 17.67
CA HIS A 426 -7.09 14.05 17.34
C HIS A 426 -7.10 14.50 15.86
N GLY A 427 -6.80 13.55 14.95
CA GLY A 427 -6.80 13.77 13.51
C GLY A 427 -5.62 14.60 12.97
N LYS A 428 -4.60 14.87 13.77
CA LYS A 428 -3.40 15.63 13.36
C LYS A 428 -2.14 14.79 13.52
N LEU A 429 -1.21 14.93 12.57
CA LEU A 429 0.12 14.34 12.66
C LEU A 429 0.89 14.94 13.85
N VAL A 430 1.51 14.07 14.65
CA VAL A 430 2.25 14.49 15.85
C VAL A 430 3.65 15.02 15.50
N ASN A 431 4.29 14.41 14.50
CA ASN A 431 5.69 14.69 14.15
C ASN A 431 5.83 15.73 13.04
N LEU A 432 4.75 16.36 12.57
CA LEU A 432 4.78 17.28 11.44
C LEU A 432 3.94 18.53 11.71
N ASP A 433 4.50 19.69 11.39
CA ASP A 433 3.71 20.93 11.22
C ASP A 433 2.99 20.85 9.86
N GLU A 434 1.73 20.38 9.87
CA GLU A 434 0.94 20.17 8.67
C GLU A 434 0.74 21.44 7.85
N GLU A 435 0.58 22.60 8.49
CA GLU A 435 0.37 23.87 7.79
C GLU A 435 1.63 24.32 7.06
N LYS A 436 2.80 24.17 7.71
CA LYS A 436 4.09 24.47 7.09
C LYS A 436 4.35 23.53 5.93
N ALA A 437 4.21 22.22 6.13
CA ALA A 437 4.42 21.20 5.11
C ALA A 437 3.49 21.41 3.89
N ALA A 438 2.21 21.73 4.11
CA ALA A 438 1.26 22.01 3.04
C ALA A 438 1.65 23.27 2.23
N ARG A 439 2.13 24.33 2.88
CA ARG A 439 2.61 25.55 2.17
C ARG A 439 3.84 25.26 1.31
N GLU A 440 4.82 24.54 1.86
CA GLU A 440 6.05 24.17 1.16
C GLU A 440 5.75 23.25 -0.04
N ALA A 441 4.96 22.21 0.17
CA ALA A 441 4.52 21.30 -0.88
C ALA A 441 3.74 22.03 -1.99
N ALA A 442 2.81 22.92 -1.64
CA ALA A 442 2.05 23.69 -2.63
C ALA A 442 2.91 24.63 -3.47
N ALA A 443 3.98 25.18 -2.91
CA ALA A 443 4.94 26.00 -3.66
C ALA A 443 5.74 25.12 -4.64
N LEU A 444 6.22 23.99 -4.16
CA LEU A 444 7.01 23.04 -4.94
C LEU A 444 6.20 22.40 -6.10
N VAL A 445 4.92 22.06 -5.86
CA VAL A 445 4.02 21.53 -6.91
C VAL A 445 3.92 22.48 -8.09
N ARG A 446 3.73 23.80 -7.84
CA ARG A 446 3.64 24.80 -8.92
C ARG A 446 4.92 24.88 -9.76
N ASP A 447 6.08 24.84 -9.09
CA ASP A 447 7.37 24.82 -9.77
C ASP A 447 7.57 23.53 -10.56
N TYR A 448 7.30 22.39 -9.95
CA TYR A 448 7.42 21.07 -10.55
C TYR A 448 6.56 20.89 -11.81
N LEU A 449 5.29 21.32 -11.77
CA LEU A 449 4.38 21.20 -12.91
C LEU A 449 4.66 22.23 -14.03
N ALA A 450 5.48 23.25 -13.76
CA ALA A 450 5.88 24.26 -14.74
C ALA A 450 7.17 23.90 -15.51
N ARG A 451 7.90 22.88 -15.06
CA ARG A 451 9.15 22.37 -15.73
C ARG A 451 8.79 21.60 -16.99
#